data_a5345eed0a3009bf4d7004b6d1cfcdfb
#
_entry.id   a5345eed0a3009bf4d7004b6d1cfcdfb
#
_cell.length_a   1.000
_cell.length_b   1.000
_cell.length_c   1.000
_cell.angle_alpha   90.00
_cell.angle_beta   90.00
_cell.angle_gamma   90.00
#
_symmetry.space_group_name_H-M   'P 1'
#
loop_
_entity.id
_entity.type
_entity.pdbx_description
1 polymer ?
#
loop_
_entity_poly.entity_id
_entity_poly.type
_entity_poly.pdbx_seq_one_letter_code
_entity_poly.pdbx_strand_id
1 'polypeptide(L)'
;MAQRSEATAAEADVDLTVVRASWFAQNFSEGYLLEPVLAGEVALPVGDVPEPFIDVDDIADVAVAALTEDGHAGRVYEVTGPRALTFAEAVEEIGRATGRAIRHVQIPLDAFAEGMAAEGAPPDVVALVSYLFGEVMDGRNVGTADGVREALGREPRDFADWARATAAAGAWSVAPARR
;
A
#
# COMPACT_ATOMS: atom_id res chain seq x y z
N MET A 1 -12.00 10.61 6.89
CA MET A 1 -12.72 10.73 5.59
C MET A 1 -13.41 9.43 5.22
N ALA A 2 -12.77 8.29 5.14
CA ALA A 2 -13.34 7.00 4.73
C ALA A 2 -14.65 6.63 5.45
N GLN A 3 -14.70 6.69 6.78
CA GLN A 3 -15.91 6.38 7.55
C GLN A 3 -17.13 7.25 7.19
N ARG A 4 -16.91 8.52 6.79
CA ARG A 4 -18.01 9.39 6.35
C ARG A 4 -18.53 9.00 4.97
N SER A 5 -17.64 8.59 4.07
CA SER A 5 -18.03 8.09 2.74
C SER A 5 -18.79 6.78 2.86
N GLU A 6 -18.36 5.85 3.73
CA GLU A 6 -19.09 4.62 4.01
C GLU A 6 -20.49 4.90 4.59
N ALA A 7 -20.59 5.81 5.58
CA ALA A 7 -21.88 6.17 6.17
C ALA A 7 -22.84 6.77 5.13
N THR A 8 -22.32 7.64 4.24
CA THR A 8 -23.14 8.21 3.15
C THR A 8 -23.58 7.13 2.15
N ALA A 9 -22.70 6.19 1.80
CA ALA A 9 -23.05 5.09 0.91
C ALA A 9 -24.09 4.15 1.54
N ALA A 10 -24.03 3.95 2.86
CA ALA A 10 -24.99 3.12 3.59
C ALA A 10 -26.41 3.73 3.68
N GLU A 11 -26.56 5.04 3.41
CA GLU A 11 -27.87 5.71 3.33
C GLU A 11 -28.58 5.42 1.98
N ALA A 12 -27.87 4.90 0.98
CA ALA A 12 -28.46 4.55 -0.30
C ALA A 12 -29.22 3.21 -0.20
N ASP A 13 -30.33 3.11 -0.93
CA ASP A 13 -31.13 1.87 -1.02
C ASP A 13 -30.48 0.92 -2.07
N VAL A 14 -29.29 0.38 -1.70
CA VAL A 14 -28.50 -0.53 -2.53
C VAL A 14 -27.88 -1.62 -1.67
N ASP A 15 -27.62 -2.76 -2.28
CA ASP A 15 -26.82 -3.83 -1.65
C ASP A 15 -25.36 -3.39 -1.57
N LEU A 16 -24.96 -2.84 -0.42
CA LEU A 16 -23.63 -2.30 -0.22
C LEU A 16 -22.67 -3.39 0.26
N THR A 17 -21.52 -3.51 -0.39
CA THR A 17 -20.34 -4.23 0.11
C THR A 17 -19.19 -3.24 0.26
N VAL A 18 -18.52 -3.26 1.40
CA VAL A 18 -17.39 -2.38 1.69
C VAL A 18 -16.10 -3.19 1.72
N VAL A 19 -15.10 -2.75 0.96
CA VAL A 19 -13.74 -3.29 1.00
C VAL A 19 -12.82 -2.23 1.61
N ARG A 20 -12.30 -2.50 2.80
CA ARG A 20 -11.33 -1.65 3.51
C ARG A 20 -9.96 -2.24 3.36
N ALA A 21 -9.09 -1.58 2.61
CA ALA A 21 -7.76 -2.05 2.35
C ALA A 21 -6.71 -1.37 3.22
N SER A 22 -5.67 -2.10 3.61
CA SER A 22 -4.45 -1.56 4.19
C SER A 22 -3.58 -0.86 3.14
N TRP A 23 -2.35 -0.53 3.45
CA TRP A 23 -1.43 0.17 2.57
C TRP A 23 -1.03 -0.70 1.36
N PHE A 24 -1.08 -0.13 0.13
CA PHE A 24 -0.90 -0.89 -1.11
C PHE A 24 0.57 -1.18 -1.38
N ALA A 25 0.89 -2.43 -1.71
CA ALA A 25 2.22 -2.82 -2.17
C ALA A 25 2.61 -2.06 -3.46
N GLN A 26 1.64 -1.78 -4.36
CA GLN A 26 1.85 -1.07 -5.61
C GLN A 26 2.33 0.38 -5.45
N ASN A 27 2.23 0.98 -4.26
CA ASN A 27 2.86 2.27 -4.00
C ASN A 27 4.38 2.27 -4.28
N PHE A 28 5.04 1.10 -4.16
CA PHE A 28 6.46 0.94 -4.43
C PHE A 28 6.80 0.71 -5.91
N SER A 29 5.82 0.37 -6.76
CA SER A 29 6.04 0.03 -8.18
C SER A 29 5.36 0.95 -9.18
N GLU A 30 4.32 1.71 -8.77
CA GLU A 30 3.49 2.51 -9.65
C GLU A 30 3.17 3.89 -9.06
N GLY A 31 3.33 4.04 -7.75
CA GLY A 31 3.03 5.26 -7.01
C GLY A 31 4.24 6.16 -6.78
N TYR A 32 4.10 7.05 -5.82
CA TYR A 32 5.11 8.07 -5.47
C TYR A 32 6.43 7.48 -4.91
N LEU A 33 6.46 6.18 -4.55
CA LEU A 33 7.67 5.51 -4.10
C LEU A 33 8.47 4.84 -5.23
N LEU A 34 7.96 4.80 -6.47
CA LEU A 34 8.66 4.17 -7.60
C LEU A 34 10.03 4.83 -7.84
N GLU A 35 10.08 6.15 -8.02
CA GLU A 35 11.33 6.86 -8.29
C GLU A 35 12.34 6.73 -7.14
N PRO A 36 11.97 6.87 -5.84
CA PRO A 36 12.83 6.55 -4.72
C PRO A 36 13.39 5.12 -4.74
N VAL A 37 12.58 4.11 -5.06
CA VAL A 37 13.03 2.73 -5.21
C VAL A 37 14.02 2.59 -6.36
N LEU A 38 13.76 3.20 -7.52
CA LEU A 38 14.68 3.23 -8.65
C LEU A 38 15.99 3.93 -8.30
N ALA A 39 15.95 5.00 -7.52
CA ALA A 39 17.14 5.73 -7.04
C ALA A 39 17.95 4.95 -5.99
N GLY A 40 17.36 3.94 -5.34
CA GLY A 40 18.01 3.12 -4.30
C GLY A 40 17.92 3.71 -2.89
N GLU A 41 17.09 4.74 -2.68
CA GLU A 41 16.84 5.34 -1.37
C GLU A 41 15.39 5.77 -1.25
N VAL A 42 14.71 5.28 -0.21
CA VAL A 42 13.32 5.61 0.10
C VAL A 42 13.30 6.41 1.40
N ALA A 43 13.19 7.73 1.28
CA ALA A 43 13.15 8.65 2.40
C ALA A 43 11.69 8.94 2.80
N LEU A 44 11.28 8.50 4.01
CA LEU A 44 9.90 8.64 4.50
C LEU A 44 9.88 9.13 5.95
N PRO A 45 8.82 9.84 6.36
CA PRO A 45 8.66 10.31 7.74
C PRO A 45 8.04 9.23 8.65
N VAL A 46 8.45 7.97 8.49
CA VAL A 46 7.99 6.84 9.27
C VAL A 46 9.18 5.99 9.71
N GLY A 47 9.18 5.57 10.98
CA GLY A 47 10.18 4.66 11.54
C GLY A 47 9.72 3.21 11.52
N ASP A 48 9.84 2.56 12.68
CA ASP A 48 9.56 1.13 12.85
C ASP A 48 8.06 0.81 13.05
N VAL A 49 7.17 1.57 12.40
CA VAL A 49 5.73 1.29 12.41
C VAL A 49 5.41 0.27 11.33
N PRO A 50 4.94 -0.95 11.71
CA PRO A 50 4.62 -1.97 10.72
C PRO A 50 3.25 -1.71 10.09
N GLU A 51 3.13 -2.09 8.81
CA GLU A 51 1.88 -2.09 8.06
C GLU A 51 1.70 -3.44 7.34
N PRO A 52 0.49 -4.02 7.34
CA PRO A 52 0.22 -5.25 6.62
C PRO A 52 -0.08 -4.96 5.14
N PHE A 53 0.96 -4.58 4.37
CA PHE A 53 0.85 -4.21 2.96
C PHE A 53 0.06 -5.25 2.16
N ILE A 54 -0.94 -4.78 1.39
CA ILE A 54 -1.81 -5.61 0.54
C ILE A 54 -1.45 -5.46 -0.92
N ASP A 55 -1.48 -6.57 -1.67
CA ASP A 55 -1.43 -6.56 -3.13
C ASP A 55 -2.77 -6.06 -3.69
N VAL A 56 -2.73 -5.09 -4.60
CA VAL A 56 -3.94 -4.53 -5.26
C VAL A 56 -4.70 -5.61 -6.02
N ASP A 57 -4.04 -6.65 -6.53
CA ASP A 57 -4.71 -7.77 -7.17
C ASP A 57 -5.62 -8.54 -6.20
N ASP A 58 -5.27 -8.63 -4.90
CA ASP A 58 -6.16 -9.21 -3.89
C ASP A 58 -7.39 -8.33 -3.65
N ILE A 59 -7.20 -7.01 -3.64
CA ILE A 59 -8.32 -6.06 -3.53
C ILE A 59 -9.25 -6.20 -4.74
N ALA A 60 -8.68 -6.29 -5.93
CA ALA A 60 -9.43 -6.45 -7.18
C ALA A 60 -10.20 -7.78 -7.20
N ASP A 61 -9.56 -8.89 -6.81
CA ASP A 61 -10.20 -10.20 -6.74
C ASP A 61 -11.40 -10.17 -5.77
N VAL A 62 -11.24 -9.56 -4.58
CA VAL A 62 -12.36 -9.40 -3.60
C VAL A 62 -13.47 -8.53 -4.19
N ALA A 63 -13.13 -7.43 -4.87
CA ALA A 63 -14.13 -6.57 -5.49
C ALA A 63 -14.88 -7.29 -6.62
N VAL A 64 -14.19 -8.09 -7.44
CA VAL A 64 -14.81 -8.90 -8.50
C VAL A 64 -15.75 -9.93 -7.91
N ALA A 65 -15.32 -10.69 -6.89
CA ALA A 65 -16.19 -11.67 -6.22
C ALA A 65 -17.44 -10.98 -5.64
N ALA A 66 -17.26 -9.85 -4.96
CA ALA A 66 -18.38 -9.09 -4.37
C ALA A 66 -19.38 -8.57 -5.40
N LEU A 67 -18.95 -8.33 -6.65
CA LEU A 67 -19.80 -7.84 -7.73
C LEU A 67 -20.45 -8.95 -8.57
N THR A 68 -19.88 -10.16 -8.57
CA THR A 68 -20.28 -11.24 -9.50
C THR A 68 -20.81 -12.50 -8.81
N GLU A 69 -20.60 -12.63 -7.51
CA GLU A 69 -21.00 -13.80 -6.73
C GLU A 69 -22.04 -13.43 -5.67
N ASP A 70 -22.86 -14.39 -5.27
CA ASP A 70 -23.86 -14.20 -4.22
C ASP A 70 -23.24 -14.25 -2.79
N GLY A 71 -23.88 -13.58 -1.83
CA GLY A 71 -23.53 -13.67 -0.41
C GLY A 71 -22.62 -12.56 0.10
N HIS A 72 -22.28 -11.58 -0.71
CA HIS A 72 -21.42 -10.44 -0.34
C HIS A 72 -22.21 -9.18 0.08
N ALA A 73 -23.49 -9.08 -0.24
CA ALA A 73 -24.32 -7.94 0.12
C ALA A 73 -24.34 -7.72 1.64
N GLY A 74 -24.16 -6.48 2.07
CA GLY A 74 -24.10 -6.09 3.49
C GLY A 74 -22.78 -6.44 4.20
N ARG A 75 -21.78 -6.98 3.48
CA ARG A 75 -20.49 -7.37 4.06
C ARG A 75 -19.51 -6.20 4.11
N VAL A 76 -18.62 -6.25 5.10
CA VAL A 76 -17.45 -5.39 5.19
C VAL A 76 -16.23 -6.31 5.25
N TYR A 77 -15.37 -6.21 4.24
CA TYR A 77 -14.12 -6.95 4.16
C TYR A 77 -12.95 -6.04 4.49
N GLU A 78 -12.27 -6.31 5.60
CA GLU A 78 -10.98 -5.68 5.90
C GLU A 78 -9.88 -6.54 5.27
N VAL A 79 -9.23 -6.01 4.22
CA VAL A 79 -8.26 -6.76 3.42
C VAL A 79 -6.86 -6.25 3.69
N THR A 80 -5.99 -7.17 4.10
CA THR A 80 -4.58 -6.91 4.43
C THR A 80 -3.70 -7.98 3.82
N GLY A 81 -2.39 -7.70 3.75
CA GLY A 81 -1.43 -8.77 3.54
C GLY A 81 -1.36 -9.75 4.72
N PRO A 82 -0.68 -10.89 4.56
CA PRO A 82 -0.65 -11.96 5.57
C PRO A 82 0.23 -11.64 6.77
N ARG A 83 1.06 -10.62 6.69
CA ARG A 83 1.96 -10.16 7.77
C ARG A 83 2.21 -8.65 7.69
N ALA A 84 2.47 -8.05 8.83
CA ALA A 84 2.89 -6.66 8.91
C ALA A 84 4.42 -6.54 8.70
N LEU A 85 4.84 -5.51 7.96
CA LEU A 85 6.23 -5.15 7.69
C LEU A 85 6.42 -3.67 7.96
N THR A 86 7.55 -3.28 8.51
CA THR A 86 8.00 -1.88 8.46
C THR A 86 8.33 -1.48 7.02
N PHE A 87 8.35 -0.18 6.73
CA PHE A 87 8.80 0.30 5.42
C PHE A 87 10.26 -0.10 5.13
N ALA A 88 11.10 -0.17 6.14
CA ALA A 88 12.47 -0.67 6.02
C ALA A 88 12.51 -2.13 5.56
N GLU A 89 11.72 -3.01 6.18
CA GLU A 89 11.61 -4.42 5.81
C GLU A 89 11.00 -4.59 4.41
N ALA A 90 9.99 -3.80 4.05
CA ALA A 90 9.41 -3.81 2.70
C ALA A 90 10.43 -3.42 1.62
N VAL A 91 11.22 -2.36 1.86
CA VAL A 91 12.31 -1.93 0.99
C VAL A 91 13.40 -2.99 0.87
N GLU A 92 13.70 -3.71 1.97
CA GLU A 92 14.64 -4.83 1.98
C GLU A 92 14.16 -6.02 1.12
N GLU A 93 12.85 -6.35 1.18
CA GLU A 93 12.25 -7.39 0.32
C GLU A 93 12.38 -7.01 -1.17
N ILE A 94 12.13 -5.74 -1.52
CA ILE A 94 12.33 -5.24 -2.89
C ILE A 94 13.82 -5.33 -3.29
N GLY A 95 14.72 -4.97 -2.38
CA GLY A 95 16.17 -5.11 -2.58
C GLY A 95 16.58 -6.55 -2.88
N ARG A 96 16.06 -7.52 -2.12
CA ARG A 96 16.27 -8.96 -2.36
C ARG A 96 15.73 -9.41 -3.72
N ALA A 97 14.50 -8.97 -4.06
CA ALA A 97 13.86 -9.33 -5.33
C ALA A 97 14.60 -8.80 -6.56
N THR A 98 15.18 -7.60 -6.45
CA THR A 98 15.89 -6.92 -7.55
C THR A 98 17.39 -7.19 -7.57
N GLY A 99 17.97 -7.79 -6.52
CA GLY A 99 19.42 -7.92 -6.33
C GLY A 99 20.15 -6.59 -6.12
N ARG A 100 19.42 -5.53 -5.71
CA ARG A 100 19.93 -4.17 -5.50
C ARG A 100 19.99 -3.80 -4.02
N ALA A 101 20.95 -2.97 -3.66
CA ALA A 101 20.95 -2.32 -2.37
C ALA A 101 19.99 -1.11 -2.42
N ILE A 102 18.86 -1.22 -1.72
CA ILE A 102 17.89 -0.14 -1.54
C ILE A 102 17.75 0.09 -0.05
N ARG A 103 17.79 1.33 0.39
CA ARG A 103 17.72 1.68 1.81
C ARG A 103 16.50 2.54 2.13
N HIS A 104 15.91 2.31 3.28
CA HIS A 104 14.96 3.22 3.90
C HIS A 104 15.72 4.24 4.76
N VAL A 105 15.30 5.51 4.70
CA VAL A 105 15.83 6.60 5.53
C VAL A 105 14.66 7.31 6.18
N GLN A 106 14.63 7.30 7.51
CA GLN A 106 13.62 8.10 8.22
C GLN A 106 14.00 9.58 8.18
N ILE A 107 13.07 10.43 7.77
CA ILE A 107 13.21 11.89 7.72
C ILE A 107 12.10 12.57 8.51
N PRO A 108 12.26 13.84 8.93
CA PRO A 108 11.17 14.62 9.53
C PRO A 108 10.00 14.82 8.57
N LEU A 109 8.77 14.89 9.12
CA LEU A 109 7.54 15.06 8.32
C LEU A 109 7.51 16.37 7.54
N ASP A 110 8.02 17.44 8.10
CA ASP A 110 8.14 18.75 7.45
C ASP A 110 9.11 18.69 6.26
N ALA A 111 10.27 18.06 6.41
CA ALA A 111 11.23 17.86 5.32
C ALA A 111 10.63 17.01 4.18
N PHE A 112 9.82 16.00 4.52
CA PHE A 112 9.11 15.19 3.53
C PHE A 112 8.07 16.02 2.75
N ALA A 113 7.26 16.82 3.47
CA ALA A 113 6.25 17.69 2.85
C ALA A 113 6.88 18.76 1.95
N GLU A 114 7.99 19.37 2.38
CA GLU A 114 8.76 20.34 1.59
C GLU A 114 9.34 19.69 0.32
N GLY A 115 9.89 18.48 0.43
CA GLY A 115 10.40 17.71 -0.70
C GLY A 115 9.32 17.45 -1.75
N MET A 116 8.16 16.94 -1.35
CA MET A 116 7.02 16.71 -2.25
C MET A 116 6.57 18.01 -2.95
N ALA A 117 6.48 19.11 -2.22
CA ALA A 117 6.09 20.39 -2.78
C ALA A 117 7.15 20.90 -3.79
N ALA A 118 8.44 20.72 -3.52
CA ALA A 118 9.53 21.09 -4.42
C ALA A 118 9.52 20.26 -5.72
N GLU A 119 9.07 19.01 -5.68
CA GLU A 119 8.86 18.15 -6.84
C GLU A 119 7.56 18.48 -7.61
N GLY A 120 6.79 19.45 -7.14
CA GLY A 120 5.58 19.93 -7.80
C GLY A 120 4.31 19.16 -7.45
N ALA A 121 4.29 18.41 -6.36
CA ALA A 121 3.06 17.75 -5.89
C ALA A 121 2.00 18.81 -5.54
N PRO A 122 0.72 18.59 -5.91
CA PRO A 122 -0.39 19.48 -5.53
C PRO A 122 -0.51 19.63 -4.01
N PRO A 123 -0.88 20.82 -3.50
CA PRO A 123 -0.95 21.08 -2.05
C PRO A 123 -1.90 20.14 -1.29
N ASP A 124 -2.99 19.74 -1.91
CA ASP A 124 -3.95 18.78 -1.34
C ASP A 124 -3.38 17.36 -1.25
N VAL A 125 -2.55 16.96 -2.21
CA VAL A 125 -1.81 15.69 -2.17
C VAL A 125 -0.75 15.72 -1.05
N VAL A 126 0.04 16.81 -0.95
CA VAL A 126 1.00 16.99 0.14
C VAL A 126 0.31 16.92 1.50
N ALA A 127 -0.81 17.62 1.66
CA ALA A 127 -1.58 17.59 2.90
C ALA A 127 -2.14 16.20 3.23
N LEU A 128 -2.67 15.48 2.23
CA LEU A 128 -3.18 14.12 2.40
C LEU A 128 -2.07 13.16 2.83
N VAL A 129 -0.94 13.14 2.12
CA VAL A 129 0.15 12.20 2.40
C VAL A 129 0.81 12.54 3.75
N SER A 130 0.97 13.82 4.08
CA SER A 130 1.44 14.25 5.41
C SER A 130 0.50 13.80 6.52
N TYR A 131 -0.81 13.88 6.33
CA TYR A 131 -1.80 13.37 7.27
C TYR A 131 -1.70 11.84 7.45
N LEU A 132 -1.51 11.10 6.34
CA LEU A 132 -1.37 9.64 6.39
C LEU A 132 -0.13 9.24 7.21
N PHE A 133 1.01 9.86 6.99
CA PHE A 133 2.23 9.54 7.74
C PHE A 133 2.25 10.10 9.16
N GLY A 134 1.69 11.30 9.39
CA GLY A 134 1.73 11.95 10.69
C GLY A 134 0.68 11.47 11.68
N GLU A 135 -0.51 11.07 11.19
CA GLU A 135 -1.67 10.78 12.04
C GLU A 135 -2.18 9.35 11.91
N VAL A 136 -2.07 8.72 10.73
CA VAL A 136 -2.63 7.39 10.50
C VAL A 136 -1.61 6.29 10.75
N MET A 137 -0.33 6.56 10.46
CA MET A 137 0.80 5.67 10.64
C MET A 137 1.30 5.64 12.09
N ASP A 138 0.41 5.41 13.05
CA ASP A 138 0.72 5.40 14.49
C ASP A 138 0.73 3.99 15.10
N GLY A 139 0.61 2.95 14.26
CA GLY A 139 0.59 1.55 14.67
C GLY A 139 -0.82 1.01 14.95
N ARG A 140 -1.88 1.81 14.84
CA ARG A 140 -3.26 1.33 15.04
C ARG A 140 -3.70 0.29 14.03
N ASN A 141 -3.10 0.28 12.84
CA ASN A 141 -3.44 -0.60 11.71
C ASN A 141 -2.48 -1.79 11.55
N VAL A 142 -1.65 -2.10 12.54
CA VAL A 142 -0.65 -3.17 12.46
C VAL A 142 -1.25 -4.58 12.38
N GLY A 143 -2.51 -4.74 12.79
CA GLY A 143 -3.21 -6.01 12.78
C GLY A 143 -3.51 -6.51 11.36
N THR A 144 -3.28 -7.81 11.12
CA THR A 144 -3.79 -8.48 9.91
C THR A 144 -5.28 -8.80 10.05
N ALA A 145 -5.98 -8.85 8.92
CA ALA A 145 -7.40 -9.16 8.86
C ALA A 145 -7.67 -10.29 7.84
N ASP A 146 -8.80 -10.96 8.01
CA ASP A 146 -9.15 -12.18 7.26
C ASP A 146 -10.00 -11.91 6.01
N GLY A 147 -10.21 -10.63 5.63
CA GLY A 147 -11.16 -10.26 4.57
C GLY A 147 -10.89 -10.92 3.22
N VAL A 148 -9.63 -11.13 2.83
CA VAL A 148 -9.30 -11.88 1.61
C VAL A 148 -9.73 -13.33 1.71
N ARG A 149 -9.44 -14.00 2.84
CA ARG A 149 -9.83 -15.39 3.07
C ARG A 149 -11.34 -15.55 3.18
N GLU A 150 -12.02 -14.63 3.83
CA GLU A 150 -13.47 -14.62 3.95
C GLU A 150 -14.17 -14.45 2.60
N ALA A 151 -13.64 -13.56 1.73
CA ALA A 151 -14.24 -13.31 0.45
C ALA A 151 -13.89 -14.36 -0.61
N LEU A 152 -12.63 -14.87 -0.62
CA LEU A 152 -12.08 -15.67 -1.72
C LEU A 152 -11.73 -17.11 -1.33
N GLY A 153 -11.81 -17.49 -0.04
CA GLY A 153 -11.41 -18.82 0.42
C GLY A 153 -9.91 -19.14 0.29
N ARG A 154 -9.06 -18.15 0.06
CA ARG A 154 -7.60 -18.27 -0.02
C ARG A 154 -6.88 -17.22 0.82
N GLU A 155 -5.62 -17.46 1.14
CA GLU A 155 -4.78 -16.48 1.80
C GLU A 155 -4.45 -15.30 0.85
N PRO A 156 -4.21 -14.08 1.41
CA PRO A 156 -3.68 -12.97 0.63
C PRO A 156 -2.25 -13.26 0.16
N ARG A 157 -1.84 -12.61 -0.94
CA ARG A 157 -0.48 -12.70 -1.47
C ARG A 157 0.53 -12.09 -0.49
N ASP A 158 1.66 -12.77 -0.27
CA ASP A 158 2.75 -12.22 0.55
C ASP A 158 3.51 -11.12 -0.20
N PHE A 159 3.92 -10.08 0.53
CA PHE A 159 4.66 -8.95 -0.04
C PHE A 159 5.94 -9.39 -0.77
N ALA A 160 6.66 -10.40 -0.25
CA ALA A 160 7.87 -10.90 -0.89
C ALA A 160 7.57 -11.62 -2.23
N ASP A 161 6.40 -12.31 -2.33
CA ASP A 161 5.97 -12.95 -3.57
C ASP A 161 5.57 -11.89 -4.61
N TRP A 162 4.83 -10.88 -4.21
CA TRP A 162 4.53 -9.71 -5.02
C TRP A 162 5.80 -9.00 -5.50
N ALA A 163 6.76 -8.74 -4.61
CA ALA A 163 8.01 -8.07 -4.96
C ALA A 163 8.82 -8.86 -6.00
N ARG A 164 8.87 -10.21 -5.87
CA ARG A 164 9.54 -11.06 -6.85
C ARG A 164 8.85 -11.04 -8.21
N ALA A 165 7.52 -11.11 -8.25
CA ALA A 165 6.75 -11.03 -9.49
C ALA A 165 6.92 -9.68 -10.18
N THR A 166 6.85 -8.58 -9.42
CA THR A 166 7.02 -7.20 -9.89
C THR A 166 8.43 -6.95 -10.43
N ALA A 167 9.46 -7.47 -9.76
CA ALA A 167 10.83 -7.40 -10.24
C ALA A 167 11.02 -8.19 -11.54
N ALA A 168 10.43 -9.39 -11.64
CA ALA A 168 10.47 -10.21 -12.85
C ALA A 168 9.74 -9.55 -14.03
N ALA A 169 8.69 -8.78 -13.77
CA ALA A 169 7.98 -7.96 -14.76
C ALA A 169 8.78 -6.70 -15.19
N GLY A 170 9.88 -6.37 -14.52
CA GLY A 170 10.78 -5.29 -14.89
C GLY A 170 10.40 -3.91 -14.34
N ALA A 171 9.46 -3.81 -13.40
CA ALA A 171 9.02 -2.53 -12.85
C ALA A 171 10.17 -1.69 -12.26
N TRP A 172 11.18 -2.35 -11.68
CA TRP A 172 12.36 -1.69 -11.09
C TRP A 172 13.64 -1.88 -11.90
N SER A 173 13.51 -2.14 -13.22
CA SER A 173 14.67 -2.26 -14.10
C SER A 173 15.32 -0.90 -14.32
N VAL A 174 16.56 -0.76 -13.88
CA VAL A 174 17.38 0.44 -14.16
C VAL A 174 18.21 0.17 -15.39
N ALA A 175 18.11 1.04 -16.41
CA ALA A 175 18.98 0.91 -17.57
C ALA A 175 20.45 0.97 -17.13
N PRO A 176 21.33 0.09 -17.65
CA PRO A 176 22.74 0.15 -17.29
C PRO A 176 23.30 1.53 -17.65
N ALA A 177 23.99 2.15 -16.68
CA ALA A 177 24.66 3.44 -16.92
C ALA A 177 25.50 3.32 -18.18
N ARG A 178 25.24 4.19 -19.19
CA ARG A 178 26.10 4.27 -20.37
C ARG A 178 27.50 4.67 -19.90
N ARG A 179 28.44 3.76 -20.09
CA ARG A 179 29.87 4.02 -19.85
C ARG A 179 30.40 5.01 -20.90
#